data_f449138a7ba5868b7cb7cf148a6ae3cf
#
_entry.id   f449138a7ba5868b7cb7cf148a6ae3cf
#
_cell.length_a   1.000
_cell.length_b   1.000
_cell.length_c   1.000
_cell.angle_alpha   90.00
_cell.angle_beta   90.00
_cell.angle_gamma   90.00
#
_symmetry.space_group_name_H-M   'P 1'
#
loop_
_entity.id
_entity.type
_entity.pdbx_description
1 polymer ?
#
loop_
_entity_poly.entity_id
_entity_poly.type
_entity_poly.pdbx_seq_one_letter_code
_entity_poly.pdbx_strand_id
1 'polypeptide(L)'
;MSSEVSNNQEKKSFFKAWKTLKVRSKIYQIFVHLFALAGCAIIGAWGIYQLGFTNNKGGVDENNRYLADYKTETKLTDSAKIFEENIQNYLNLAAINKLYPTNAHLILDASKYNDRPDGINQMIYAANMYLQEGDKAQQYQQMVKELKAVLDKYPSTNNTDHLIPWMNEGAWPSLKAAIVKDKAVIEEAARLTGVEPRLIVGCLVGEQIRLFNSKREMYKQYLGPVKVLSVQSQFSFGVNGIKDFTAQQVENNLKDSTSVFYMGKQYEHILDFKTGDHTSERYNRLTDYHNHLYSYIYTGCILHQTMLQWKRAGYDISNRPDILFTLFNLGFAASKPGPDPKCGGSHIEANGQIYTFGVIGNDFYYSGELAKEFPLHAHSFANE
;
A
#
# COMPACT_ATOMS: atom_id res chain seq x y z
N MET A 1 -31.75 -15.30 47.36
CA MET A 1 -33.23 -15.18 47.14
C MET A 1 -33.78 -13.76 47.34
N SER A 2 -33.08 -12.82 47.98
CA SER A 2 -33.62 -11.45 48.25
C SER A 2 -33.41 -10.44 47.11
N SER A 3 -32.46 -10.63 46.19
CA SER A 3 -32.19 -9.69 45.11
C SER A 3 -33.09 -9.82 43.86
N GLU A 4 -33.64 -11.00 43.62
CA GLU A 4 -34.57 -11.22 42.49
C GLU A 4 -35.97 -10.70 42.75
N VAL A 5 -36.42 -10.69 44.00
CA VAL A 5 -37.75 -10.18 44.38
C VAL A 5 -37.81 -8.66 44.29
N SER A 6 -36.71 -7.95 44.64
CA SER A 6 -36.62 -6.50 44.53
C SER A 6 -36.67 -6.03 43.07
N ASN A 7 -35.95 -6.70 42.17
CA ASN A 7 -35.87 -6.33 40.75
C ASN A 7 -37.21 -6.54 40.00
N ASN A 8 -38.02 -7.51 40.46
CA ASN A 8 -39.36 -7.77 39.89
C ASN A 8 -40.43 -6.77 40.33
N GLN A 9 -40.30 -6.22 41.56
CA GLN A 9 -41.20 -5.16 42.03
C GLN A 9 -40.95 -3.82 41.37
N GLU A 10 -39.69 -3.45 41.14
CA GLU A 10 -39.35 -2.22 40.43
C GLU A 10 -39.77 -2.24 38.96
N LYS A 11 -39.60 -3.37 38.25
CA LYS A 11 -40.10 -3.54 36.88
C LYS A 11 -41.61 -3.42 36.79
N LYS A 12 -42.37 -4.00 37.73
CA LYS A 12 -43.85 -3.87 37.77
C LYS A 12 -44.30 -2.45 38.07
N SER A 13 -43.58 -1.70 38.90
CA SER A 13 -43.87 -0.31 39.22
C SER A 13 -43.64 0.59 38.00
N PHE A 14 -42.55 0.40 37.27
CA PHE A 14 -42.21 1.16 36.04
C PHE A 14 -43.25 0.96 34.93
N PHE A 15 -43.64 -0.30 34.68
CA PHE A 15 -44.65 -0.61 33.67
C PHE A 15 -46.04 -0.06 34.04
N LYS A 16 -46.39 0.01 35.33
CA LYS A 16 -47.64 0.56 35.81
C LYS A 16 -47.71 2.09 35.67
N ALA A 17 -46.60 2.78 35.98
CA ALA A 17 -46.45 4.22 35.77
C ALA A 17 -46.49 4.58 34.28
N TRP A 18 -45.86 3.78 33.42
CA TRP A 18 -45.84 4.00 31.96
C TRP A 18 -47.22 3.88 31.31
N LYS A 19 -48.09 2.96 31.82
CA LYS A 19 -49.48 2.77 31.32
C LYS A 19 -50.38 3.97 31.62
N THR A 20 -50.11 4.76 32.65
CA THR A 20 -50.96 5.89 33.08
C THR A 20 -50.58 7.21 32.40
N LEU A 21 -49.48 7.28 31.68
CA LEU A 21 -49.03 8.47 31.00
C LEU A 21 -49.90 8.79 29.76
N LYS A 22 -50.20 10.09 29.52
CA LYS A 22 -50.83 10.55 28.26
C LYS A 22 -49.96 10.15 27.07
N VAL A 23 -50.58 9.85 25.93
CA VAL A 23 -49.88 9.38 24.72
C VAL A 23 -48.69 10.25 24.34
N ARG A 24 -48.82 11.58 24.41
CA ARG A 24 -47.74 12.53 24.15
C ARG A 24 -46.51 12.35 25.06
N SER A 25 -46.75 12.04 26.35
CA SER A 25 -45.66 11.79 27.31
C SER A 25 -44.97 10.46 27.06
N LYS A 26 -45.69 9.45 26.57
CA LYS A 26 -45.12 8.15 26.18
C LYS A 26 -44.21 8.29 24.96
N ILE A 27 -44.66 9.04 23.96
CA ILE A 27 -43.86 9.32 22.76
C ILE A 27 -42.59 10.09 23.16
N TYR A 28 -42.70 11.12 23.98
CA TYR A 28 -41.55 11.85 24.50
C TYR A 28 -40.54 10.95 25.23
N GLN A 29 -41.00 10.07 26.09
CA GLN A 29 -40.12 9.15 26.80
C GLN A 29 -39.45 8.15 25.88
N ILE A 30 -40.13 7.66 24.83
CA ILE A 30 -39.51 6.79 23.81
C ILE A 30 -38.39 7.54 23.11
N PHE A 31 -38.64 8.78 22.68
CA PHE A 31 -37.60 9.60 22.06
C PHE A 31 -36.40 9.85 22.97
N VAL A 32 -36.66 10.20 24.26
CA VAL A 32 -35.56 10.41 25.23
C VAL A 32 -34.70 9.16 25.39
N HIS A 33 -35.33 7.97 25.48
CA HIS A 33 -34.58 6.72 25.62
C HIS A 33 -33.82 6.35 24.33
N LEU A 34 -34.40 6.61 23.17
CA LEU A 34 -33.72 6.42 21.89
C LEU A 34 -32.50 7.33 21.74
N PHE A 35 -32.65 8.63 22.08
CA PHE A 35 -31.54 9.57 22.05
C PHE A 35 -30.48 9.24 23.12
N ALA A 36 -30.88 8.79 24.31
CA ALA A 36 -29.95 8.35 25.35
C ALA A 36 -29.15 7.13 24.89
N LEU A 37 -29.81 6.13 24.28
CA LEU A 37 -29.13 4.97 23.67
C LEU A 37 -28.16 5.36 22.55
N ALA A 38 -28.61 6.23 21.65
CA ALA A 38 -27.77 6.75 20.58
C ALA A 38 -26.56 7.54 21.14
N GLY A 39 -26.79 8.37 22.16
CA GLY A 39 -25.74 9.10 22.86
C GLY A 39 -24.72 8.17 23.52
N CYS A 40 -25.19 7.14 24.23
CA CYS A 40 -24.32 6.13 24.83
C CYS A 40 -23.50 5.37 23.76
N ALA A 41 -24.11 5.03 22.62
CA ALA A 41 -23.42 4.37 21.53
C ALA A 41 -22.32 5.27 20.91
N ILE A 42 -22.62 6.57 20.72
CA ILE A 42 -21.65 7.56 20.21
C ILE A 42 -20.52 7.76 21.22
N ILE A 43 -20.81 7.91 22.50
CA ILE A 43 -19.80 8.06 23.56
C ILE A 43 -18.95 6.79 23.66
N GLY A 44 -19.57 5.61 23.57
CA GLY A 44 -18.86 4.33 23.55
C GLY A 44 -17.92 4.20 22.35
N ALA A 45 -18.40 4.55 21.16
CA ALA A 45 -17.59 4.56 19.94
C ALA A 45 -16.44 5.59 20.03
N TRP A 46 -16.73 6.77 20.60
CA TRP A 46 -15.70 7.79 20.85
C TRP A 46 -14.67 7.32 21.88
N GLY A 47 -15.11 6.66 22.94
CA GLY A 47 -14.21 6.06 23.95
C GLY A 47 -13.30 4.97 23.36
N ILE A 48 -13.85 4.08 22.54
CA ILE A 48 -13.09 3.06 21.78
C ILE A 48 -12.05 3.73 20.89
N TYR A 49 -12.41 4.83 20.24
CA TYR A 49 -11.52 5.64 19.41
C TYR A 49 -10.39 6.29 20.24
N GLN A 50 -10.72 6.96 21.36
CA GLN A 50 -9.73 7.62 22.22
C GLN A 50 -8.77 6.62 22.91
N LEU A 51 -9.26 5.44 23.25
CA LEU A 51 -8.43 4.37 23.83
C LEU A 51 -7.53 3.66 22.79
N GLY A 52 -7.60 4.09 21.52
CA GLY A 52 -6.72 3.58 20.48
C GLY A 52 -7.06 2.17 19.99
N PHE A 53 -8.20 1.59 20.39
CA PHE A 53 -8.62 0.29 19.86
C PHE A 53 -8.88 0.28 18.35
N THR A 54 -9.06 1.48 17.76
CA THR A 54 -9.16 1.69 16.32
C THR A 54 -7.83 2.06 15.67
N ASN A 55 -6.77 2.29 16.46
CA ASN A 55 -5.46 2.76 16.00
C ASN A 55 -4.56 1.66 15.42
N ASN A 56 -5.12 0.57 14.94
CA ASN A 56 -4.34 -0.33 14.12
C ASN A 56 -3.99 0.36 12.81
N LYS A 57 -2.70 0.39 12.53
CA LYS A 57 -2.11 1.11 11.41
C LYS A 57 -2.69 0.57 10.09
N GLY A 58 -3.47 1.40 9.45
CA GLY A 58 -3.93 1.26 8.08
C GLY A 58 -4.89 0.10 7.79
N GLY A 59 -6.10 0.37 7.44
CA GLY A 59 -7.01 -0.47 6.68
C GLY A 59 -7.50 0.33 5.48
N VAL A 60 -7.71 -0.30 4.36
CA VAL A 60 -8.28 0.31 3.15
C VAL A 60 -9.79 0.06 3.15
N ASP A 61 -10.55 1.02 2.63
CA ASP A 61 -12.00 0.89 2.53
C ASP A 61 -12.38 -0.22 1.53
N GLU A 62 -13.07 -1.28 1.99
CA GLU A 62 -13.55 -2.37 1.11
C GLU A 62 -14.63 -1.94 0.12
N ASN A 63 -15.28 -0.80 0.36
CA ASN A 63 -16.18 -0.21 -0.64
C ASN A 63 -15.41 0.32 -1.86
N ASN A 64 -14.11 0.37 -1.78
CA ASN A 64 -13.25 0.55 -2.92
C ASN A 64 -13.22 -0.74 -3.76
N ARG A 65 -14.07 -0.80 -4.74
CA ARG A 65 -14.26 -1.94 -5.65
C ARG A 65 -13.09 -2.19 -6.60
N TYR A 66 -11.88 -1.72 -6.26
CA TYR A 66 -10.71 -1.87 -7.12
C TYR A 66 -10.52 -3.31 -7.61
N LEU A 67 -10.70 -4.28 -6.71
CA LEU A 67 -10.58 -5.70 -7.03
C LEU A 67 -11.92 -6.43 -7.19
N ALA A 68 -13.07 -5.81 -6.84
CA ALA A 68 -14.36 -6.47 -6.96
C ALA A 68 -14.70 -6.83 -8.41
N ASP A 69 -14.33 -5.96 -9.36
CA ASP A 69 -14.54 -6.16 -10.79
C ASP A 69 -13.55 -7.15 -11.43
N TYR A 70 -12.50 -7.55 -10.69
CA TYR A 70 -11.41 -8.42 -11.15
C TYR A 70 -11.39 -9.81 -10.52
N LYS A 71 -12.38 -10.18 -9.73
CA LYS A 71 -12.56 -11.54 -9.19
C LYS A 71 -12.92 -12.57 -10.27
N THR A 72 -12.54 -12.31 -11.53
CA THR A 72 -12.68 -13.30 -12.58
C THR A 72 -11.56 -14.32 -12.45
N GLU A 73 -11.94 -15.56 -12.28
CA GLU A 73 -11.12 -16.75 -12.19
C GLU A 73 -9.99 -16.77 -13.23
N THR A 74 -8.80 -16.31 -12.85
CA THR A 74 -7.60 -16.67 -13.59
C THR A 74 -6.98 -17.87 -12.86
N LYS A 75 -7.21 -19.06 -13.36
CA LYS A 75 -6.51 -20.25 -12.91
C LYS A 75 -5.02 -20.04 -13.12
N LEU A 76 -4.29 -20.08 -12.02
CA LEU A 76 -2.83 -20.14 -12.02
C LEU A 76 -2.39 -21.39 -12.77
N THR A 77 -1.88 -21.21 -13.96
CA THR A 77 -1.07 -22.22 -14.63
C THR A 77 0.37 -21.71 -14.64
N ASP A 78 1.22 -22.53 -14.13
CA ASP A 78 2.66 -22.65 -14.34
C ASP A 78 3.58 -22.31 -13.17
N SER A 79 3.60 -23.24 -12.31
CA SER A 79 4.57 -23.39 -11.24
C SER A 79 5.91 -24.03 -11.67
N ALA A 80 5.98 -24.65 -12.82
CA ALA A 80 7.24 -25.18 -13.37
C ALA A 80 8.21 -24.10 -13.86
N LYS A 81 7.71 -22.88 -14.13
CA LYS A 81 8.55 -21.75 -14.58
C LYS A 81 9.48 -21.21 -13.52
N ILE A 82 9.14 -21.31 -12.26
CA ILE A 82 9.81 -20.56 -11.18
C ILE A 82 11.17 -21.17 -10.81
N PHE A 83 11.32 -22.46 -10.92
CA PHE A 83 12.63 -23.08 -10.66
C PHE A 83 13.63 -22.77 -11.77
N GLU A 84 13.20 -22.76 -13.01
CA GLU A 84 14.03 -22.28 -14.12
C GLU A 84 14.44 -20.82 -13.90
N GLU A 85 13.60 -20.01 -13.29
CA GLU A 85 13.85 -18.61 -12.99
C GLU A 85 14.96 -18.38 -11.95
N ASN A 86 15.10 -19.23 -10.94
CA ASN A 86 16.20 -19.14 -9.96
C ASN A 86 17.57 -19.41 -10.60
N ILE A 87 17.68 -20.46 -11.37
CA ILE A 87 18.90 -20.76 -12.13
C ILE A 87 19.15 -19.64 -13.15
N GLN A 88 18.11 -19.18 -13.83
CA GLN A 88 18.18 -18.10 -14.78
C GLN A 88 18.72 -16.81 -14.14
N ASN A 89 18.37 -16.52 -12.89
CA ASN A 89 18.88 -15.34 -12.19
C ASN A 89 20.40 -15.40 -11.96
N TYR A 90 20.94 -16.53 -11.59
CA TYR A 90 22.40 -16.68 -11.47
C TYR A 90 23.10 -16.53 -12.81
N LEU A 91 22.50 -17.02 -13.89
CA LEU A 91 23.02 -16.83 -15.24
C LEU A 91 22.98 -15.36 -15.64
N ASN A 92 21.88 -14.70 -15.34
CA ASN A 92 21.69 -13.28 -15.60
C ASN A 92 22.72 -12.44 -14.84
N LEU A 93 22.95 -12.73 -13.54
CA LEU A 93 23.96 -12.01 -12.76
C LEU A 93 25.37 -12.22 -13.33
N ALA A 94 25.68 -13.45 -13.77
CA ALA A 94 26.97 -13.74 -14.39
C ALA A 94 27.14 -12.96 -15.73
N ALA A 95 26.07 -12.86 -16.53
CA ALA A 95 26.08 -12.08 -17.78
C ALA A 95 26.16 -10.57 -17.49
N ILE A 96 25.41 -10.08 -16.48
CA ILE A 96 25.48 -8.70 -16.03
C ILE A 96 26.89 -8.35 -15.60
N ASN A 97 27.54 -9.19 -14.80
CA ASN A 97 28.90 -8.93 -14.32
C ASN A 97 29.92 -8.86 -15.47
N LYS A 98 29.68 -9.57 -16.56
CA LYS A 98 30.57 -9.54 -17.76
C LYS A 98 30.38 -8.25 -18.57
N LEU A 99 29.17 -7.74 -18.69
CA LEU A 99 28.82 -6.62 -19.57
C LEU A 99 28.67 -5.29 -18.84
N TYR A 100 28.29 -5.36 -17.56
CA TYR A 100 27.97 -4.24 -16.69
C TYR A 100 28.43 -4.50 -15.25
N PRO A 101 29.77 -4.55 -15.01
CA PRO A 101 30.32 -4.97 -13.71
C PRO A 101 29.89 -4.04 -12.56
N THR A 102 29.76 -2.75 -12.78
CA THR A 102 29.28 -1.81 -11.75
C THR A 102 27.84 -2.10 -11.36
N ASN A 103 26.98 -2.44 -12.34
CA ASN A 103 25.59 -2.84 -12.03
C ASN A 103 25.53 -4.15 -11.24
N ALA A 104 26.34 -5.13 -11.58
CA ALA A 104 26.44 -6.36 -10.78
C ALA A 104 26.89 -6.06 -9.34
N HIS A 105 27.86 -5.15 -9.17
CA HIS A 105 28.32 -4.71 -7.87
C HIS A 105 27.23 -3.98 -7.08
N LEU A 106 26.47 -3.08 -7.72
CA LEU A 106 25.34 -2.41 -7.10
C LEU A 106 24.24 -3.38 -6.64
N ILE A 107 23.95 -4.42 -7.45
CA ILE A 107 23.01 -5.46 -7.09
C ILE A 107 23.48 -6.20 -5.82
N LEU A 108 24.78 -6.57 -5.79
CA LEU A 108 25.37 -7.24 -4.63
C LEU A 108 25.41 -6.34 -3.39
N ASP A 109 25.73 -5.06 -3.54
CA ASP A 109 25.73 -4.11 -2.43
C ASP A 109 24.32 -3.86 -1.89
N ALA A 110 23.36 -3.67 -2.77
CA ALA A 110 21.98 -3.45 -2.37
C ALA A 110 21.38 -4.65 -1.62
N SER A 111 21.87 -5.86 -1.87
CA SER A 111 21.46 -7.06 -1.12
C SER A 111 21.76 -6.97 0.38
N LYS A 112 22.73 -6.14 0.78
CA LYS A 112 23.05 -5.89 2.20
C LYS A 112 21.95 -5.17 2.96
N TYR A 113 21.10 -4.44 2.24
CA TYR A 113 20.00 -3.66 2.81
C TYR A 113 18.66 -4.38 2.73
N ASN A 114 18.65 -5.59 2.18
CA ASN A 114 17.47 -6.40 2.08
C ASN A 114 17.53 -7.52 3.13
N ASP A 115 16.62 -7.46 4.09
CA ASP A 115 16.55 -8.44 5.19
C ASP A 115 16.11 -9.84 4.72
N ARG A 116 15.85 -10.00 3.41
CA ARG A 116 15.40 -11.26 2.82
C ARG A 116 16.49 -11.95 2.03
N PRO A 117 16.60 -13.29 2.15
CA PRO A 117 17.61 -14.07 1.43
C PRO A 117 17.49 -14.00 -0.10
N ASP A 118 16.29 -13.72 -0.61
CA ASP A 118 15.97 -13.67 -2.04
C ASP A 118 16.07 -12.24 -2.66
N GLY A 119 16.50 -11.25 -1.90
CA GLY A 119 16.56 -9.85 -2.34
C GLY A 119 17.47 -9.67 -3.56
N ILE A 120 18.60 -10.37 -3.60
CA ILE A 120 19.49 -10.35 -4.77
C ILE A 120 18.80 -10.89 -6.03
N ASN A 121 18.01 -11.94 -5.90
CA ASN A 121 17.29 -12.52 -7.04
C ASN A 121 16.27 -11.53 -7.62
N GLN A 122 15.59 -10.78 -6.76
CA GLN A 122 14.64 -9.73 -7.18
C GLN A 122 15.35 -8.65 -8.01
N MET A 123 16.50 -8.19 -7.57
CA MET A 123 17.29 -7.17 -8.30
C MET A 123 17.81 -7.71 -9.63
N ILE A 124 18.24 -8.97 -9.67
CA ILE A 124 18.66 -9.61 -10.90
C ILE A 124 17.51 -9.71 -11.90
N TYR A 125 16.30 -10.06 -11.43
CA TYR A 125 15.10 -10.07 -12.27
C TYR A 125 14.83 -8.71 -12.91
N ALA A 126 14.84 -7.67 -12.10
CA ALA A 126 14.60 -6.33 -12.56
C ALA A 126 15.67 -5.88 -13.59
N ALA A 127 16.94 -6.15 -13.31
CA ALA A 127 18.04 -5.86 -14.22
C ALA A 127 17.90 -6.64 -15.55
N ASN A 128 17.58 -7.92 -15.49
CA ASN A 128 17.36 -8.76 -16.67
C ASN A 128 16.28 -8.17 -17.59
N MET A 129 15.13 -7.80 -17.05
CA MET A 129 14.06 -7.21 -17.85
C MET A 129 14.49 -5.93 -18.54
N TYR A 130 15.28 -5.10 -17.88
CA TYR A 130 15.79 -3.87 -18.44
C TYR A 130 16.86 -4.11 -19.54
N LEU A 131 17.82 -5.01 -19.28
CA LEU A 131 18.95 -5.23 -20.17
C LEU A 131 18.59 -5.99 -21.45
N GLN A 132 17.44 -6.65 -21.50
CA GLN A 132 16.95 -7.28 -22.74
C GLN A 132 16.64 -6.27 -23.86
N GLU A 133 16.48 -4.99 -23.55
CA GLU A 133 16.13 -3.94 -24.50
C GLU A 133 17.25 -2.89 -24.68
N GLY A 134 18.38 -3.01 -23.97
CA GLY A 134 19.49 -2.05 -24.00
C GLY A 134 20.45 -2.23 -25.17
N ASP A 135 21.44 -1.36 -25.27
CA ASP A 135 22.43 -1.32 -26.37
C ASP A 135 23.23 -2.61 -26.54
N LYS A 136 23.46 -3.33 -25.45
CA LYS A 136 24.15 -4.63 -25.44
C LYS A 136 23.18 -5.82 -25.36
N ALA A 137 21.91 -5.62 -25.70
CA ALA A 137 20.86 -6.62 -25.54
C ALA A 137 21.20 -7.96 -26.26
N GLN A 138 21.70 -7.88 -27.48
CA GLN A 138 22.10 -9.07 -28.24
C GLN A 138 23.27 -9.81 -27.57
N GLN A 139 24.27 -9.11 -27.10
CA GLN A 139 25.41 -9.71 -26.38
C GLN A 139 24.97 -10.34 -25.07
N TYR A 140 24.08 -9.64 -24.34
CA TYR A 140 23.50 -10.12 -23.10
C TYR A 140 22.73 -11.43 -23.31
N GLN A 141 21.81 -11.44 -24.27
CA GLN A 141 21.00 -12.63 -24.59
C GLN A 141 21.87 -13.81 -25.06
N GLN A 142 22.88 -13.57 -25.89
CA GLN A 142 23.79 -14.59 -26.36
C GLN A 142 24.59 -15.20 -25.19
N MET A 143 25.11 -14.37 -24.29
CA MET A 143 25.87 -14.82 -23.12
C MET A 143 24.99 -15.63 -22.15
N VAL A 144 23.77 -15.18 -21.86
CA VAL A 144 22.81 -15.93 -21.04
C VAL A 144 22.50 -17.28 -21.67
N LYS A 145 22.31 -17.33 -22.99
CA LYS A 145 22.07 -18.58 -23.73
C LYS A 145 23.25 -19.54 -23.63
N GLU A 146 24.47 -19.05 -23.79
CA GLU A 146 25.70 -19.85 -23.67
C GLU A 146 25.87 -20.43 -22.27
N LEU A 147 25.66 -19.59 -21.24
CA LEU A 147 25.69 -20.01 -19.85
C LEU A 147 24.60 -21.03 -19.54
N LYS A 148 23.38 -20.82 -20.06
CA LYS A 148 22.28 -21.79 -19.91
C LYS A 148 22.62 -23.12 -20.53
N ALA A 149 23.21 -23.16 -21.73
CA ALA A 149 23.59 -24.39 -22.39
C ALA A 149 24.60 -25.25 -21.58
N VAL A 150 25.38 -24.62 -20.70
CA VAL A 150 26.26 -25.34 -19.75
C VAL A 150 25.44 -25.99 -18.63
N LEU A 151 24.41 -25.31 -18.13
CA LEU A 151 23.58 -25.81 -17.01
C LEU A 151 22.52 -26.82 -17.43
N ASP A 152 22.05 -26.79 -18.67
CA ASP A 152 21.06 -27.76 -19.20
C ASP A 152 21.55 -29.20 -19.15
N LYS A 153 22.83 -29.44 -18.80
CA LYS A 153 23.40 -30.75 -18.56
C LYS A 153 23.07 -31.29 -17.15
N TYR A 154 22.52 -30.46 -16.28
CA TYR A 154 22.20 -30.87 -14.90
C TYR A 154 20.67 -30.98 -14.73
N PRO A 155 20.19 -32.04 -14.03
CA PRO A 155 18.77 -32.20 -13.81
C PRO A 155 18.21 -31.09 -12.91
N SER A 156 17.14 -30.47 -13.36
CA SER A 156 16.42 -29.49 -12.56
C SER A 156 15.46 -30.17 -11.57
N THR A 157 15.31 -29.63 -10.38
CA THR A 157 14.24 -30.05 -9.45
C THR A 157 13.01 -29.18 -9.71
N ASN A 158 11.83 -29.81 -9.81
CA ASN A 158 10.57 -29.09 -10.06
C ASN A 158 10.11 -28.36 -8.78
N ASN A 159 10.42 -27.09 -8.66
CA ASN A 159 9.75 -26.21 -7.69
C ASN A 159 8.74 -25.34 -8.44
N THR A 160 7.51 -25.37 -7.97
CA THR A 160 6.36 -24.82 -8.66
C THR A 160 5.90 -23.48 -8.08
N ASP A 161 6.48 -23.05 -6.94
CA ASP A 161 6.07 -21.84 -6.24
C ASP A 161 6.81 -20.60 -6.77
N HIS A 162 6.14 -19.47 -6.72
CA HIS A 162 6.76 -18.17 -7.05
C HIS A 162 7.96 -17.92 -6.12
N LEU A 163 9.04 -17.36 -6.67
CA LEU A 163 10.25 -17.03 -5.92
C LEU A 163 9.96 -16.17 -4.69
N ILE A 164 8.98 -15.30 -4.80
CA ILE A 164 8.51 -14.45 -3.73
C ILE A 164 7.23 -15.07 -3.15
N PRO A 165 7.29 -15.65 -1.92
CA PRO A 165 6.20 -16.50 -1.42
C PRO A 165 4.83 -15.82 -1.35
N TRP A 166 4.74 -14.54 -0.99
CA TRP A 166 3.45 -13.85 -0.93
C TRP A 166 2.78 -13.66 -2.30
N MET A 167 3.55 -13.74 -3.41
CA MET A 167 2.99 -13.70 -4.78
C MET A 167 2.28 -15.00 -5.16
N ASN A 168 2.36 -16.04 -4.33
CA ASN A 168 1.56 -17.26 -4.46
C ASN A 168 0.13 -17.11 -3.92
N GLU A 169 -0.20 -15.95 -3.32
CA GLU A 169 -1.58 -15.62 -2.95
C GLU A 169 -2.50 -15.63 -4.17
N GLY A 170 -3.67 -16.26 -4.05
CA GLY A 170 -4.62 -16.39 -5.16
C GLY A 170 -5.15 -15.05 -5.70
N ALA A 171 -5.03 -13.99 -4.93
CA ALA A 171 -5.41 -12.63 -5.33
C ALA A 171 -4.37 -11.93 -6.22
N TRP A 172 -3.12 -12.39 -6.25
CA TRP A 172 -2.04 -11.73 -6.98
C TRP A 172 -2.29 -11.55 -8.49
N PRO A 173 -2.75 -12.56 -9.24
CA PRO A 173 -3.07 -12.39 -10.66
C PRO A 173 -4.16 -11.34 -10.92
N SER A 174 -5.20 -11.32 -10.08
CA SER A 174 -6.28 -10.34 -10.18
C SER A 174 -5.78 -8.93 -9.88
N LEU A 175 -4.92 -8.77 -8.88
CA LEU A 175 -4.29 -7.49 -8.55
C LEU A 175 -3.42 -6.99 -9.70
N LYS A 176 -2.59 -7.84 -10.32
CA LYS A 176 -1.81 -7.48 -11.51
C LYS A 176 -2.68 -6.96 -12.65
N ALA A 177 -3.76 -7.66 -12.96
CA ALA A 177 -4.68 -7.24 -14.02
C ALA A 177 -5.30 -5.87 -13.73
N ALA A 178 -5.67 -5.60 -12.47
CA ALA A 178 -6.21 -4.32 -12.05
C ALA A 178 -5.18 -3.18 -12.16
N ILE A 179 -3.93 -3.43 -11.77
CA ILE A 179 -2.83 -2.46 -11.90
C ILE A 179 -2.58 -2.12 -13.36
N VAL A 180 -2.57 -3.11 -14.26
CA VAL A 180 -2.36 -2.90 -15.70
C VAL A 180 -3.47 -2.04 -16.30
N LYS A 181 -4.72 -2.23 -15.87
CA LYS A 181 -5.85 -1.39 -16.31
C LYS A 181 -5.65 0.08 -15.94
N ASP A 182 -5.08 0.34 -14.78
CA ASP A 182 -4.85 1.70 -14.30
C ASP A 182 -3.53 2.30 -14.80
N LYS A 183 -2.79 1.62 -15.68
CA LYS A 183 -1.47 2.04 -16.15
C LYS A 183 -1.42 3.51 -16.55
N ALA A 184 -2.30 3.95 -17.43
CA ALA A 184 -2.30 5.33 -17.93
C ALA A 184 -2.54 6.36 -16.80
N VAL A 185 -3.37 6.01 -15.83
CA VAL A 185 -3.69 6.88 -14.69
C VAL A 185 -2.50 6.96 -13.72
N ILE A 186 -1.82 5.84 -13.50
CA ILE A 186 -0.61 5.77 -12.67
C ILE A 186 0.54 6.56 -13.33
N GLU A 187 0.74 6.40 -14.63
CA GLU A 187 1.76 7.13 -15.40
C GLU A 187 1.50 8.64 -15.37
N GLU A 188 0.24 9.07 -15.47
CA GLU A 188 -0.12 10.49 -15.36
C GLU A 188 0.15 11.03 -13.95
N ALA A 189 -0.20 10.29 -12.90
CA ALA A 189 0.13 10.68 -11.54
C ALA A 189 1.64 10.77 -11.31
N ALA A 190 2.40 9.83 -11.84
CA ALA A 190 3.85 9.81 -11.80
C ALA A 190 4.46 11.04 -12.50
N ARG A 191 3.96 11.38 -13.69
CA ARG A 191 4.36 12.58 -14.44
C ARG A 191 4.06 13.86 -13.66
N LEU A 192 2.87 13.96 -13.05
CA LEU A 192 2.46 15.13 -12.27
C LEU A 192 3.27 15.31 -10.99
N THR A 193 3.71 14.23 -10.38
CA THR A 193 4.40 14.26 -9.07
C THR A 193 5.92 14.13 -9.18
N GLY A 194 6.43 13.78 -10.36
CA GLY A 194 7.88 13.56 -10.59
C GLY A 194 8.41 12.30 -9.88
N VAL A 195 7.54 11.31 -9.62
CA VAL A 195 7.90 10.05 -8.97
C VAL A 195 7.83 8.92 -9.98
N GLU A 196 8.73 7.97 -9.85
CA GLU A 196 8.71 6.75 -10.68
C GLU A 196 7.36 6.00 -10.54
N PRO A 197 6.69 5.65 -11.66
CA PRO A 197 5.40 4.94 -11.61
C PRO A 197 5.47 3.65 -10.79
N ARG A 198 6.57 2.92 -10.87
CA ARG A 198 6.78 1.66 -10.15
C ARG A 198 6.76 1.82 -8.63
N LEU A 199 7.20 2.96 -8.09
CA LEU A 199 7.08 3.27 -6.66
C LEU A 199 5.61 3.49 -6.25
N ILE A 200 4.81 4.16 -7.09
CA ILE A 200 3.36 4.30 -6.84
C ILE A 200 2.69 2.94 -6.82
N VAL A 201 3.03 2.06 -7.77
CA VAL A 201 2.52 0.68 -7.83
C VAL A 201 2.95 -0.13 -6.60
N GLY A 202 4.20 0.01 -6.13
CA GLY A 202 4.66 -0.68 -4.92
C GLY A 202 3.86 -0.31 -3.67
N CYS A 203 3.48 0.96 -3.52
CA CYS A 203 2.55 1.39 -2.46
C CYS A 203 1.17 0.75 -2.63
N LEU A 204 0.63 0.71 -3.85
CA LEU A 204 -0.64 0.07 -4.15
C LEU A 204 -0.61 -1.44 -3.82
N VAL A 205 0.44 -2.14 -4.23
CA VAL A 205 0.63 -3.57 -3.93
C VAL A 205 0.65 -3.80 -2.41
N GLY A 206 1.47 -3.04 -1.67
CA GLY A 206 1.55 -3.17 -0.22
C GLY A 206 0.19 -2.95 0.46
N GLU A 207 -0.58 -1.94 0.03
CA GLU A 207 -1.92 -1.67 0.57
C GLU A 207 -2.92 -2.78 0.23
N GLN A 208 -2.93 -3.26 -1.01
CA GLN A 208 -3.89 -4.27 -1.44
C GLN A 208 -3.60 -5.65 -0.84
N ILE A 209 -2.34 -6.09 -0.75
CA ILE A 209 -1.98 -7.34 -0.07
C ILE A 209 -2.33 -7.29 1.42
N ARG A 210 -2.11 -6.14 2.07
CA ARG A 210 -2.57 -5.91 3.44
C ARG A 210 -4.08 -6.03 3.60
N LEU A 211 -4.84 -5.53 2.61
CA LEU A 211 -6.29 -5.56 2.60
C LEU A 211 -6.84 -6.98 2.57
N PHE A 212 -6.32 -7.83 1.69
CA PHE A 212 -6.77 -9.23 1.55
C PHE A 212 -6.67 -10.02 2.85
N ASN A 213 -5.70 -9.69 3.69
CA ASN A 213 -5.37 -10.44 4.90
C ASN A 213 -5.88 -9.77 6.20
N SER A 214 -6.65 -8.68 6.09
CA SER A 214 -7.10 -7.91 7.24
C SER A 214 -8.51 -8.29 7.70
N LYS A 215 -8.61 -8.93 8.87
CA LYS A 215 -9.90 -9.15 9.58
C LYS A 215 -10.64 -7.84 9.92
N ARG A 216 -9.98 -6.70 9.74
CA ARG A 216 -10.47 -5.37 10.09
C ARG A 216 -11.47 -4.80 9.08
N GLU A 217 -11.47 -5.32 7.87
CA GLU A 217 -12.37 -4.87 6.82
C GLU A 217 -13.85 -5.20 7.15
N MET A 218 -14.11 -6.26 7.92
CA MET A 218 -15.46 -6.56 8.41
C MET A 218 -16.08 -5.38 9.19
N TYR A 219 -15.28 -4.67 9.99
CA TYR A 219 -15.80 -3.53 10.77
C TYR A 219 -16.08 -2.30 9.91
N LYS A 220 -15.38 -2.11 8.80
CA LYS A 220 -15.57 -0.96 7.92
C LYS A 220 -16.84 -1.06 7.09
N GLN A 221 -17.27 -2.26 6.71
CA GLN A 221 -18.55 -2.48 6.03
C GLN A 221 -19.74 -1.90 6.84
N TYR A 222 -19.66 -1.94 8.17
CA TYR A 222 -20.71 -1.43 9.03
C TYR A 222 -20.60 0.07 9.35
N LEU A 223 -19.39 0.64 9.32
CA LEU A 223 -19.14 2.05 9.68
C LEU A 223 -18.92 2.97 8.45
N GLY A 224 -18.55 2.42 7.30
CA GLY A 224 -18.26 3.16 6.07
C GLY A 224 -19.39 4.06 5.55
N PRO A 225 -20.69 3.73 5.71
CA PRO A 225 -21.79 4.57 5.26
C PRO A 225 -21.88 5.93 5.98
N VAL A 226 -21.25 6.07 7.15
CA VAL A 226 -21.33 7.32 7.93
C VAL A 226 -20.10 8.19 7.63
N LYS A 227 -20.21 9.04 6.60
CA LYS A 227 -19.15 9.93 6.10
C LYS A 227 -18.42 10.72 7.20
N VAL A 228 -19.14 11.29 8.15
CA VAL A 228 -18.57 12.10 9.24
C VAL A 228 -17.72 11.24 10.18
N LEU A 229 -18.17 10.03 10.52
CA LEU A 229 -17.43 9.10 11.36
C LEU A 229 -16.19 8.54 10.65
N SER A 230 -16.25 8.32 9.34
CA SER A 230 -15.10 7.83 8.57
C SER A 230 -13.98 8.87 8.49
N VAL A 231 -14.31 10.16 8.30
CA VAL A 231 -13.32 11.25 8.29
C VAL A 231 -12.66 11.42 9.66
N GLN A 232 -13.45 11.37 10.75
CA GLN A 232 -12.94 11.56 12.11
C GLN A 232 -12.22 10.32 12.69
N SER A 233 -12.52 9.12 12.18
CA SER A 233 -11.99 7.85 12.71
C SER A 233 -10.59 7.47 12.22
N GLN A 234 -9.90 8.32 11.45
CA GLN A 234 -8.59 8.04 10.84
C GLN A 234 -8.57 6.77 9.97
N PHE A 235 -9.70 6.37 9.40
CA PHE A 235 -9.71 5.33 8.38
C PHE A 235 -8.95 5.78 7.13
N SER A 236 -8.30 4.84 6.50
CA SER A 236 -7.62 5.07 5.23
C SER A 236 -8.62 5.02 4.08
N PHE A 237 -8.41 5.84 3.06
CA PHE A 237 -9.28 5.96 1.91
C PHE A 237 -8.57 5.58 0.62
N GLY A 238 -9.35 5.13 -0.34
CA GLY A 238 -8.90 4.87 -1.69
C GLY A 238 -8.02 3.63 -1.82
N VAL A 239 -7.57 3.41 -3.05
CA VAL A 239 -6.79 2.20 -3.43
C VAL A 239 -5.43 2.11 -2.73
N ASN A 240 -4.85 3.25 -2.33
CA ASN A 240 -3.55 3.32 -1.65
C ASN A 240 -3.67 3.62 -0.15
N GLY A 241 -4.87 3.50 0.42
CA GLY A 241 -5.08 3.54 1.87
C GLY A 241 -4.65 4.83 2.56
N ILE A 242 -4.86 6.00 1.94
CA ILE A 242 -4.41 7.29 2.46
C ILE A 242 -5.41 7.81 3.50
N LYS A 243 -4.92 8.25 4.66
CA LYS A 243 -5.74 8.87 5.71
C LYS A 243 -6.03 10.33 5.35
N ASP A 244 -7.21 10.83 5.71
CA ASP A 244 -7.60 12.23 5.48
C ASP A 244 -6.56 13.21 6.05
N PHE A 245 -6.11 12.99 7.28
CA PHE A 245 -5.07 13.80 7.91
C PHE A 245 -3.75 13.80 7.11
N THR A 246 -3.34 12.66 6.56
CA THR A 246 -2.14 12.56 5.72
C THR A 246 -2.32 13.33 4.41
N ALA A 247 -3.50 13.25 3.80
CA ALA A 247 -3.82 14.01 2.61
C ALA A 247 -3.78 15.52 2.87
N GLN A 248 -4.33 15.99 4.01
CA GLN A 248 -4.23 17.39 4.43
C GLN A 248 -2.77 17.83 4.62
N GLN A 249 -1.93 16.99 5.22
CA GLN A 249 -0.50 17.28 5.36
C GLN A 249 0.18 17.44 4.00
N VAL A 250 -0.13 16.56 3.03
CA VAL A 250 0.37 16.67 1.65
C VAL A 250 -0.02 18.03 1.04
N GLU A 251 -1.28 18.40 1.13
CA GLU A 251 -1.81 19.67 0.59
C GLU A 251 -1.13 20.90 1.23
N ASN A 252 -0.96 20.88 2.55
CA ASN A 252 -0.27 21.95 3.27
C ASN A 252 1.20 22.04 2.87
N ASN A 253 1.91 20.90 2.79
CA ASN A 253 3.30 20.84 2.39
C ASN A 253 3.53 21.34 0.94
N LEU A 254 2.54 21.19 0.05
CA LEU A 254 2.63 21.72 -1.32
C LEU A 254 2.58 23.26 -1.35
N LYS A 255 1.92 23.89 -0.37
CA LYS A 255 1.73 25.35 -0.30
C LYS A 255 2.76 26.05 0.58
N ASP A 256 3.41 25.36 1.48
CA ASP A 256 4.35 25.92 2.44
C ASP A 256 5.81 25.80 1.94
N SER A 257 6.31 26.89 1.34
CA SER A 257 7.68 26.96 0.83
C SER A 257 8.76 26.83 1.93
N THR A 258 8.38 26.94 3.20
CA THR A 258 9.31 26.78 4.35
C THR A 258 9.35 25.35 4.85
N SER A 259 8.42 24.49 4.43
CA SER A 259 8.36 23.09 4.81
C SER A 259 9.56 22.31 4.27
N VAL A 260 10.12 21.45 5.11
CA VAL A 260 11.14 20.47 4.67
C VAL A 260 10.60 19.49 3.62
N PHE A 261 9.28 19.40 3.50
CA PHE A 261 8.56 18.57 2.54
C PHE A 261 8.15 19.31 1.25
N TYR A 262 8.44 20.61 1.12
CA TYR A 262 8.01 21.41 -0.03
C TYR A 262 8.61 20.89 -1.34
N MET A 263 7.74 20.62 -2.32
CA MET A 263 8.14 20.04 -3.60
C MET A 263 8.65 21.05 -4.63
N GLY A 264 8.38 22.33 -4.41
CA GLY A 264 8.72 23.41 -5.35
C GLY A 264 7.49 24.03 -6.01
N LYS A 265 7.66 25.24 -6.56
CA LYS A 265 6.59 26.07 -7.09
C LYS A 265 5.75 25.40 -8.19
N GLN A 266 6.37 24.56 -9.01
CA GLN A 266 5.68 23.85 -10.08
C GLN A 266 4.67 22.82 -9.60
N TYR A 267 4.72 22.39 -8.33
CA TYR A 267 3.82 21.40 -7.74
C TYR A 267 2.72 22.02 -6.85
N GLU A 268 2.77 23.33 -6.58
CA GLU A 268 1.84 23.98 -5.64
C GLU A 268 0.36 23.79 -6.00
N HIS A 269 0.04 23.63 -7.29
CA HIS A 269 -1.33 23.62 -7.80
C HIS A 269 -1.88 22.25 -8.19
N ILE A 270 -1.12 21.17 -8.03
CA ILE A 270 -1.53 19.84 -8.49
C ILE A 270 -2.72 19.26 -7.73
N LEU A 271 -2.97 19.71 -6.50
CA LEU A 271 -4.07 19.30 -5.64
C LEU A 271 -5.06 20.43 -5.32
N ASP A 272 -5.07 21.54 -6.07
CA ASP A 272 -6.01 22.64 -5.84
C ASP A 272 -7.47 22.15 -5.88
N PHE A 273 -8.24 22.62 -4.92
CA PHE A 273 -9.66 22.29 -4.82
C PHE A 273 -10.47 23.12 -5.82
N LYS A 274 -11.54 22.49 -6.31
CA LYS A 274 -12.50 23.14 -7.21
C LYS A 274 -13.67 23.77 -6.45
N THR A 275 -13.90 23.31 -5.21
CA THR A 275 -15.00 23.73 -4.35
C THR A 275 -14.50 24.32 -3.04
N GLY A 276 -15.36 25.07 -2.33
CA GLY A 276 -15.04 25.57 -0.99
C GLY A 276 -15.14 24.49 0.11
N ASP A 277 -15.80 23.36 -0.14
CA ASP A 277 -15.85 22.23 0.79
C ASP A 277 -14.70 21.27 0.52
N HIS A 278 -13.51 21.65 0.99
CA HIS A 278 -12.28 20.90 0.81
C HIS A 278 -12.37 19.49 1.41
N THR A 279 -13.05 19.32 2.54
CA THR A 279 -13.19 18.01 3.21
C THR A 279 -13.98 17.03 2.35
N SER A 280 -15.14 17.46 1.84
CA SER A 280 -15.95 16.60 0.97
C SER A 280 -15.27 16.34 -0.36
N GLU A 281 -14.59 17.32 -0.95
CA GLU A 281 -13.89 17.13 -2.21
C GLU A 281 -12.70 16.18 -2.04
N ARG A 282 -11.89 16.32 -0.98
CA ARG A 282 -10.80 15.39 -0.66
C ARG A 282 -11.30 13.97 -0.47
N TYR A 283 -12.37 13.80 0.31
CA TYR A 283 -12.99 12.49 0.50
C TYR A 283 -13.40 11.87 -0.83
N ASN A 284 -14.10 12.63 -1.68
CA ASN A 284 -14.55 12.14 -2.99
C ASN A 284 -13.36 11.78 -3.90
N ARG A 285 -12.31 12.61 -3.94
CA ARG A 285 -11.08 12.35 -4.69
C ARG A 285 -10.39 11.05 -4.26
N LEU A 286 -10.34 10.76 -2.97
CA LEU A 286 -9.67 9.57 -2.43
C LEU A 286 -10.52 8.31 -2.56
N THR A 287 -11.85 8.43 -2.57
CA THR A 287 -12.79 7.30 -2.62
C THR A 287 -13.42 7.06 -3.98
N ASP A 288 -13.02 7.80 -5.01
CA ASP A 288 -13.52 7.62 -6.36
C ASP A 288 -13.03 6.26 -6.91
N TYR A 289 -13.96 5.31 -7.06
CA TYR A 289 -13.68 3.97 -7.56
C TYR A 289 -13.73 3.88 -9.09
N HIS A 290 -14.15 4.94 -9.78
CA HIS A 290 -14.12 5.03 -11.23
C HIS A 290 -12.83 5.66 -11.76
N ASN A 291 -12.20 6.52 -10.96
CA ASN A 291 -10.97 7.22 -11.34
C ASN A 291 -10.02 7.38 -10.15
N HIS A 292 -9.00 6.57 -10.11
CA HIS A 292 -8.03 6.55 -9.01
C HIS A 292 -6.93 7.62 -9.11
N LEU A 293 -6.99 8.54 -10.09
CA LEU A 293 -5.93 9.50 -10.37
C LEU A 293 -5.48 10.26 -9.11
N TYR A 294 -6.41 10.79 -8.35
CA TYR A 294 -6.06 11.54 -7.14
C TYR A 294 -5.41 10.67 -6.06
N SER A 295 -5.87 9.42 -5.86
CA SER A 295 -5.20 8.48 -4.94
C SER A 295 -3.74 8.27 -5.32
N TYR A 296 -3.44 8.17 -6.62
CA TYR A 296 -2.07 8.02 -7.10
C TYR A 296 -1.27 9.33 -7.04
N ILE A 297 -1.89 10.50 -7.27
CA ILE A 297 -1.23 11.80 -7.10
C ILE A 297 -0.84 11.99 -5.62
N TYR A 298 -1.74 11.75 -4.68
CA TYR A 298 -1.41 11.83 -3.24
C TYR A 298 -0.27 10.88 -2.88
N THR A 299 -0.28 9.65 -3.39
CA THR A 299 0.80 8.67 -3.18
C THR A 299 2.13 9.20 -3.70
N GLY A 300 2.16 9.70 -4.93
CA GLY A 300 3.35 10.30 -5.52
C GLY A 300 3.85 11.50 -4.72
N CYS A 301 2.95 12.38 -4.26
CA CYS A 301 3.31 13.51 -3.40
C CYS A 301 3.93 13.05 -2.08
N ILE A 302 3.36 12.04 -1.39
CA ILE A 302 3.91 11.51 -0.14
C ILE A 302 5.34 11.01 -0.36
N LEU A 303 5.56 10.23 -1.42
CA LEU A 303 6.88 9.71 -1.76
C LEU A 303 7.87 10.84 -2.08
N HIS A 304 7.51 11.78 -2.94
CA HIS A 304 8.38 12.90 -3.32
C HIS A 304 8.70 13.80 -2.13
N GLN A 305 7.71 14.17 -1.34
CA GLN A 305 7.87 14.98 -0.13
C GLN A 305 8.82 14.31 0.86
N THR A 306 8.66 13.00 1.06
CA THR A 306 9.54 12.21 1.93
C THR A 306 10.97 12.16 1.39
N MET A 307 11.17 11.91 0.11
CA MET A 307 12.50 11.93 -0.54
C MET A 307 13.18 13.28 -0.34
N LEU A 308 12.45 14.39 -0.54
CA LEU A 308 13.00 15.73 -0.37
C LEU A 308 13.38 16.05 1.07
N GLN A 309 12.55 15.66 2.05
CA GLN A 309 12.89 15.81 3.46
C GLN A 309 14.22 15.13 3.79
N TRP A 310 14.38 13.88 3.37
CA TRP A 310 15.57 13.09 3.64
C TRP A 310 16.80 13.66 2.93
N LYS A 311 16.65 14.02 1.66
CA LYS A 311 17.73 14.63 0.86
C LYS A 311 18.21 15.95 1.46
N ARG A 312 17.28 16.82 1.90
CA ARG A 312 17.61 18.10 2.56
C ARG A 312 18.34 17.90 3.90
N ALA A 313 18.09 16.79 4.57
CA ALA A 313 18.80 16.42 5.79
C ALA A 313 20.16 15.73 5.53
N GLY A 314 20.58 15.56 4.26
CA GLY A 314 21.84 14.93 3.88
C GLY A 314 21.79 13.41 3.73
N TYR A 315 20.60 12.81 3.79
CA TYR A 315 20.41 11.35 3.67
C TYR A 315 19.51 11.09 2.43
N ASP A 316 20.09 10.78 1.29
CA ASP A 316 19.32 10.47 0.09
C ASP A 316 18.81 9.03 0.14
N ILE A 317 17.49 8.85 0.09
CA ILE A 317 16.81 7.56 0.07
C ILE A 317 16.11 7.27 -1.26
N SER A 318 16.39 8.03 -2.31
CA SER A 318 15.74 7.86 -3.63
C SER A 318 15.94 6.44 -4.19
N ASN A 319 17.08 5.81 -3.90
CA ASN A 319 17.42 4.45 -4.30
C ASN A 319 17.12 3.39 -3.20
N ARG A 320 16.29 3.74 -2.23
CA ARG A 320 15.91 2.86 -1.13
C ARG A 320 14.37 2.64 -1.12
N PRO A 321 13.86 1.84 -2.10
CA PRO A 321 12.42 1.58 -2.17
C PRO A 321 11.87 0.96 -0.88
N ASP A 322 12.62 0.09 -0.21
CA ASP A 322 12.30 -0.49 1.09
C ASP A 322 11.97 0.58 2.15
N ILE A 323 12.76 1.64 2.21
CA ILE A 323 12.55 2.75 3.14
C ILE A 323 11.41 3.65 2.70
N LEU A 324 11.30 3.93 1.38
CA LEU A 324 10.21 4.74 0.84
C LEU A 324 8.85 4.10 1.13
N PHE A 325 8.70 2.80 0.92
CA PHE A 325 7.45 2.08 1.25
C PHE A 325 7.20 2.03 2.76
N THR A 326 8.25 1.84 3.55
CA THR A 326 8.14 1.90 5.02
C THR A 326 7.58 3.25 5.47
N LEU A 327 8.17 4.35 4.99
CA LEU A 327 7.77 5.70 5.37
C LEU A 327 6.40 6.10 4.82
N PHE A 328 6.06 5.65 3.61
CA PHE A 328 4.70 5.79 3.08
C PHE A 328 3.65 5.18 4.03
N ASN A 329 3.89 3.97 4.50
CA ASN A 329 2.97 3.27 5.41
C ASN A 329 2.92 3.90 6.81
N LEU A 330 4.05 4.37 7.34
CA LEU A 330 4.12 4.97 8.67
C LEU A 330 3.67 6.43 8.71
N GLY A 331 3.79 7.16 7.60
CA GLY A 331 3.43 8.56 7.45
C GLY A 331 4.53 9.55 7.90
N PHE A 332 4.29 10.84 7.63
CA PHE A 332 5.26 11.92 7.85
C PHE A 332 5.79 12.03 9.28
N ALA A 333 4.95 11.77 10.28
CA ALA A 333 5.36 11.86 11.69
C ALA A 333 6.45 10.83 12.07
N ALA A 334 6.52 9.71 11.37
CA ALA A 334 7.54 8.68 11.56
C ALA A 334 8.78 8.91 10.70
N SER A 335 8.72 9.84 9.74
CA SER A 335 9.84 10.15 8.84
C SER A 335 10.87 11.01 9.56
N LYS A 336 11.93 10.35 10.02
CA LYS A 336 13.05 10.98 10.75
C LYS A 336 14.36 10.66 10.02
N PRO A 337 14.88 11.59 9.20
CA PRO A 337 16.14 11.39 8.50
C PRO A 337 17.31 11.02 9.41
N GLY A 338 18.09 10.04 9.00
CA GLY A 338 19.24 9.55 9.73
C GLY A 338 20.08 8.57 8.91
N PRO A 339 21.29 8.20 9.41
CA PRO A 339 22.27 7.43 8.63
C PRO A 339 21.87 5.96 8.41
N ASP A 340 21.01 5.41 9.24
CA ASP A 340 20.68 3.98 9.25
C ASP A 340 19.16 3.75 9.32
N PRO A 341 18.40 4.10 8.24
CA PRO A 341 16.97 3.84 8.20
C PRO A 341 16.68 2.34 8.14
N LYS A 342 15.64 1.91 8.86
CA LYS A 342 15.23 0.52 8.92
C LYS A 342 13.99 0.27 8.08
N CYS A 343 14.04 -0.80 7.29
CA CYS A 343 12.86 -1.34 6.62
C CYS A 343 11.85 -1.87 7.65
N GLY A 344 10.54 -1.61 7.43
CA GLY A 344 9.51 -1.97 8.40
C GLY A 344 8.11 -1.60 7.94
N GLY A 345 7.32 -1.03 8.84
CA GLY A 345 5.93 -0.68 8.63
C GLY A 345 4.96 -1.68 9.25
N SER A 346 3.71 -1.67 8.81
CA SER A 346 2.66 -2.59 9.30
C SER A 346 3.02 -4.04 8.99
N HIS A 347 2.74 -4.93 9.95
CA HIS A 347 2.85 -6.37 9.72
C HIS A 347 1.68 -6.86 8.86
N ILE A 348 1.98 -7.70 7.89
CA ILE A 348 1.06 -8.25 6.91
C ILE A 348 1.30 -9.76 6.86
N GLU A 349 0.29 -10.54 7.17
CA GLU A 349 0.34 -11.99 7.01
C GLU A 349 -0.06 -12.32 5.57
N ALA A 350 0.78 -13.02 4.84
CA ALA A 350 0.50 -13.46 3.48
C ALA A 350 1.17 -14.82 3.23
N ASN A 351 0.44 -15.74 2.61
CA ASN A 351 0.89 -17.10 2.34
C ASN A 351 1.55 -17.79 3.55
N GLY A 352 0.94 -17.62 4.75
CA GLY A 352 1.40 -18.22 6.00
C GLY A 352 2.68 -17.63 6.60
N GLN A 353 3.16 -16.51 6.07
CA GLN A 353 4.34 -15.79 6.57
C GLN A 353 3.98 -14.34 6.94
N ILE A 354 4.76 -13.77 7.86
CA ILE A 354 4.59 -12.37 8.28
C ILE A 354 5.65 -11.51 7.59
N TYR A 355 5.18 -10.49 6.88
CA TYR A 355 5.98 -9.49 6.20
C TYR A 355 5.78 -8.12 6.83
N THR A 356 6.65 -7.16 6.52
CA THR A 356 6.37 -5.74 6.75
C THR A 356 5.96 -5.08 5.44
N PHE A 357 5.26 -3.95 5.53
CA PHE A 357 4.84 -3.19 4.37
C PHE A 357 6.01 -2.82 3.46
N GLY A 358 7.13 -2.36 4.06
CA GLY A 358 8.34 -2.03 3.33
C GLY A 358 8.93 -3.22 2.57
N VAL A 359 8.90 -4.40 3.17
CA VAL A 359 9.38 -5.64 2.52
C VAL A 359 8.51 -6.00 1.33
N ILE A 360 7.17 -6.01 1.46
CA ILE A 360 6.26 -6.33 0.34
C ILE A 360 6.48 -5.37 -0.84
N GLY A 361 6.56 -4.06 -0.57
CA GLY A 361 6.82 -3.07 -1.62
C GLY A 361 8.18 -3.28 -2.29
N ASN A 362 9.23 -3.54 -1.50
CA ASN A 362 10.56 -3.81 -2.00
C ASN A 362 10.63 -5.10 -2.83
N ASP A 363 9.98 -6.15 -2.36
CA ASP A 363 9.85 -7.41 -3.09
C ASP A 363 9.22 -7.18 -4.46
N PHE A 364 8.09 -6.45 -4.51
CA PHE A 364 7.47 -6.08 -5.77
C PHE A 364 8.41 -5.26 -6.65
N TYR A 365 9.08 -4.26 -6.09
CA TYR A 365 9.93 -3.34 -6.87
C TYR A 365 11.03 -4.10 -7.63
N TYR A 366 11.64 -5.11 -7.02
CA TYR A 366 12.72 -5.90 -7.61
C TYR A 366 12.28 -7.26 -8.18
N SER A 367 10.99 -7.57 -8.21
CA SER A 367 10.48 -8.88 -8.66
C SER A 367 10.56 -9.10 -10.16
N GLY A 368 10.69 -8.05 -10.96
CA GLY A 368 10.48 -8.11 -12.40
C GLY A 368 9.00 -8.16 -12.84
N GLU A 369 8.08 -8.37 -11.90
CA GLU A 369 6.65 -8.33 -12.18
C GLU A 369 6.22 -6.96 -12.69
N LEU A 370 5.38 -6.93 -13.74
CA LEU A 370 4.92 -5.71 -14.40
C LEU A 370 6.06 -4.80 -14.91
N ALA A 371 7.25 -5.34 -15.18
CA ALA A 371 8.40 -4.53 -15.63
C ALA A 371 8.19 -3.93 -17.03
N LYS A 372 7.35 -4.55 -17.87
CA LYS A 372 6.96 -3.98 -19.18
C LYS A 372 6.06 -2.76 -19.05
N GLU A 373 5.13 -2.81 -18.11
CA GLU A 373 4.16 -1.76 -17.85
C GLU A 373 4.77 -0.63 -17.03
N PHE A 374 5.59 -0.97 -16.05
CA PHE A 374 6.23 -0.06 -15.10
C PHE A 374 7.71 -0.43 -14.95
N PRO A 375 8.57 -0.05 -15.90
CA PRO A 375 10.00 -0.37 -15.86
C PRO A 375 10.68 0.30 -14.67
N LEU A 376 11.77 -0.30 -14.22
CA LEU A 376 12.71 0.35 -13.30
C LEU A 376 13.36 1.55 -13.97
N HIS A 377 13.66 2.60 -13.21
CA HIS A 377 14.41 3.73 -13.75
C HIS A 377 15.79 3.31 -14.23
N ALA A 378 16.08 3.67 -15.46
CA ALA A 378 17.25 3.25 -16.21
C ALA A 378 18.59 3.75 -15.67
N HIS A 379 18.63 4.85 -14.92
CA HIS A 379 19.89 5.42 -14.46
C HIS A 379 20.65 4.57 -13.45
N SER A 380 20.04 3.54 -12.86
CA SER A 380 20.77 2.55 -12.05
C SER A 380 21.53 1.54 -12.88
N PHE A 381 21.19 1.41 -14.19
CA PHE A 381 21.72 0.35 -15.05
C PHE A 381 22.27 0.84 -16.42
N ALA A 382 22.12 2.12 -16.75
CA ALA A 382 22.27 2.61 -18.12
C ALA A 382 23.63 3.25 -18.46
N ASN A 383 24.54 3.42 -17.52
CA ASN A 383 25.72 4.27 -17.70
C ASN A 383 27.05 3.54 -17.47
N GLU A 384 27.19 2.29 -17.92
CA GLU A 384 28.47 1.59 -17.93
C GLU A 384 29.04 1.39 -19.33
#